data_f1bd6441484322b36ee32c24163edd39
#
_entry.id   f1bd6441484322b36ee32c24163edd39
#
_cell.length_a   1.000
_cell.length_b   1.000
_cell.length_c   1.000
_cell.angle_alpha   90.00
_cell.angle_beta   90.00
_cell.angle_gamma   90.00
#
_symmetry.space_group_name_H-M   'P 1'
#
loop_
_entity.id
_entity.type
_entity.pdbx_description
1 polymer ?
#
loop_
_entity_poly.entity_id
_entity_poly.type
_entity_poly.pdbx_seq_one_letter_code
_entity_poly.pdbx_strand_id
1 'polypeptide(L)'
;MKNYAPTIPVCQLDEKNYFVGMTIADLDPLENNDHYLIPRLCIQAKEPQPKKGYIAQWTGDNWQYIEDHRGETVYSKETGEVIAIDEPGVLPATVTTMPCPDIYHQWSEKANNWVEKADAAQLRLQNKRSTAGTLSRMQMLSQLEISLGTKKDALIEAAEKAMTGIELIKIRNYILETQAFSLANELWWNFLTGILQIQPDHVFEMWEEARTI
;
A
#
# COMPACT_ATOMS: atom_id res chain seq x y z
N MET A 1 -56.29 -31.58 25.43
CA MET A 1 -55.05 -31.69 24.63
C MET A 1 -54.27 -30.38 24.79
N LYS A 2 -53.00 -30.44 25.12
CA LYS A 2 -52.14 -29.27 25.13
C LYS A 2 -51.93 -28.85 23.67
N ASN A 3 -52.17 -27.60 23.36
CA ASN A 3 -51.98 -27.07 21.99
C ASN A 3 -50.58 -26.46 21.93
N TYR A 4 -49.67 -27.15 21.27
CA TYR A 4 -48.30 -26.69 21.08
C TYR A 4 -48.20 -25.78 19.86
N ALA A 5 -47.27 -24.81 19.87
CA ALA A 5 -47.04 -23.96 18.70
C ALA A 5 -46.52 -24.82 17.53
N PRO A 6 -46.97 -24.60 16.28
CA PRO A 6 -46.51 -25.40 15.15
C PRO A 6 -45.02 -25.20 14.84
N THR A 7 -44.46 -24.06 15.25
CA THR A 7 -43.01 -23.73 15.09
C THR A 7 -42.48 -22.99 16.30
N ILE A 8 -41.18 -23.03 16.52
CA ILE A 8 -40.45 -22.18 17.48
C ILE A 8 -39.31 -21.47 16.81
N PRO A 9 -38.95 -20.25 17.25
CA PRO A 9 -37.73 -19.60 16.79
C PRO A 9 -36.49 -20.29 17.37
N VAL A 10 -35.45 -20.47 16.54
CA VAL A 10 -34.16 -21.01 16.91
C VAL A 10 -33.03 -20.17 16.32
N CYS A 11 -31.90 -20.11 16.99
CA CYS A 11 -30.71 -19.42 16.51
C CYS A 11 -29.97 -20.33 15.53
N GLN A 12 -29.68 -19.84 14.33
CA GLN A 12 -28.83 -20.50 13.35
C GLN A 12 -27.37 -20.09 13.58
N LEU A 13 -26.49 -21.07 13.54
CA LEU A 13 -25.05 -20.92 13.69
C LEU A 13 -24.34 -21.32 12.41
N ASP A 14 -23.11 -20.85 12.23
CA ASP A 14 -22.19 -21.40 11.25
C ASP A 14 -21.37 -22.58 11.85
N GLU A 15 -20.45 -23.13 11.07
CA GLU A 15 -19.61 -24.27 11.48
C GLU A 15 -18.64 -23.93 12.65
N LYS A 16 -18.40 -22.64 12.91
CA LYS A 16 -17.58 -22.13 14.01
C LYS A 16 -18.41 -21.65 15.20
N ASN A 17 -19.73 -21.95 15.19
CA ASN A 17 -20.71 -21.54 16.18
C ASN A 17 -20.96 -20.03 16.26
N TYR A 18 -20.67 -19.27 15.23
CA TYR A 18 -21.05 -17.87 15.16
C TYR A 18 -22.55 -17.74 14.77
N PHE A 19 -23.22 -16.79 15.40
CA PHE A 19 -24.61 -16.49 15.12
C PHE A 19 -24.78 -15.91 13.71
N VAL A 20 -25.61 -16.57 12.90
CA VAL A 20 -25.90 -16.17 11.52
C VAL A 20 -27.24 -15.43 11.43
N GLY A 21 -28.20 -15.83 12.24
CA GLY A 21 -29.55 -15.27 12.24
C GLY A 21 -30.56 -16.16 12.97
N MET A 22 -31.83 -15.73 12.89
CA MET A 22 -32.93 -16.52 13.40
C MET A 22 -33.57 -17.35 12.30
N THR A 23 -33.98 -18.57 12.65
CA THR A 23 -34.79 -19.45 11.81
C THR A 23 -35.85 -20.12 12.65
N ILE A 24 -36.61 -21.05 12.11
CA ILE A 24 -37.66 -21.79 12.81
C ILE A 24 -37.37 -23.29 12.85
N ALA A 25 -37.84 -23.93 13.90
CA ALA A 25 -37.91 -25.38 14.02
C ALA A 25 -39.41 -25.80 14.07
N ASP A 26 -39.75 -26.81 13.29
CA ASP A 26 -41.10 -27.33 13.21
C ASP A 26 -41.37 -28.32 14.35
N LEU A 27 -42.62 -28.36 14.82
CA LEU A 27 -43.09 -29.37 15.77
C LEU A 27 -43.03 -30.75 15.11
N ASP A 28 -42.49 -31.74 15.83
CA ASP A 28 -42.49 -33.13 15.34
C ASP A 28 -43.91 -33.68 15.19
N PRO A 29 -44.38 -33.97 13.97
CA PRO A 29 -45.74 -34.45 13.76
C PRO A 29 -45.97 -35.87 14.27
N LEU A 30 -44.91 -36.62 14.55
CA LEU A 30 -45.01 -38.01 15.04
C LEU A 30 -45.03 -38.07 16.55
N GLU A 31 -44.64 -37.03 17.23
CA GLU A 31 -44.67 -36.97 18.69
C GLU A 31 -45.73 -36.03 19.20
N ASN A 32 -46.53 -36.46 20.15
CA ASN A 32 -47.67 -35.73 20.69
C ASN A 32 -47.26 -34.91 21.95
N ASN A 33 -46.07 -34.31 21.88
CA ASN A 33 -45.46 -33.53 22.95
C ASN A 33 -44.82 -32.23 22.41
N ASP A 34 -43.99 -31.55 23.18
CA ASP A 34 -43.29 -30.31 22.83
C ASP A 34 -41.91 -30.57 22.18
N HIS A 35 -41.79 -31.66 21.42
CA HIS A 35 -40.58 -31.98 20.68
C HIS A 35 -40.57 -31.26 19.34
N TYR A 36 -39.48 -30.51 19.07
CA TYR A 36 -39.26 -29.76 17.83
C TYR A 36 -38.04 -30.34 17.08
N LEU A 37 -38.18 -30.39 15.77
CA LEU A 37 -37.13 -30.85 14.85
C LEU A 37 -36.11 -29.72 14.63
N ILE A 38 -35.12 -29.64 15.53
CA ILE A 38 -34.09 -28.59 15.46
C ILE A 38 -33.20 -28.83 14.24
N PRO A 39 -33.15 -27.88 13.26
CA PRO A 39 -32.28 -28.05 12.10
C PRO A 39 -30.81 -28.12 12.46
N ARG A 40 -30.01 -28.70 11.56
CA ARG A 40 -28.55 -28.74 11.75
C ARG A 40 -27.98 -27.33 11.95
N LEU A 41 -27.01 -27.20 12.83
CA LEU A 41 -26.38 -25.93 13.19
C LEU A 41 -27.36 -24.90 13.79
N CYS A 42 -28.48 -25.37 14.35
CA CYS A 42 -29.40 -24.51 15.09
C CYS A 42 -29.45 -24.90 16.56
N ILE A 43 -29.73 -23.91 17.39
CA ILE A 43 -29.87 -24.08 18.84
C ILE A 43 -31.12 -23.37 19.35
N GLN A 44 -31.73 -23.95 20.36
CA GLN A 44 -32.82 -23.33 21.08
C GLN A 44 -32.27 -22.44 22.21
N ALA A 45 -31.89 -21.23 21.84
CA ALA A 45 -31.35 -20.24 22.77
C ALA A 45 -32.02 -18.88 22.52
N LYS A 46 -31.92 -18.00 23.52
CA LYS A 46 -32.33 -16.61 23.34
C LYS A 46 -31.41 -15.93 22.31
N GLU A 47 -32.01 -15.18 21.39
CA GLU A 47 -31.27 -14.37 20.41
C GLU A 47 -30.24 -13.45 21.08
N PRO A 48 -28.99 -13.44 20.61
CA PRO A 48 -27.98 -12.54 21.14
C PRO A 48 -28.30 -11.10 20.82
N GLN A 49 -28.02 -10.19 21.75
CA GLN A 49 -28.22 -8.77 21.49
C GLN A 49 -27.13 -8.27 20.51
N PRO A 50 -27.51 -7.54 19.45
CA PRO A 50 -26.51 -6.97 18.53
C PRO A 50 -25.53 -6.06 19.25
N LYS A 51 -24.22 -6.25 18.99
CA LYS A 51 -23.15 -5.39 19.51
C LYS A 51 -22.28 -4.93 18.36
N LYS A 52 -22.19 -3.61 18.14
CA LYS A 52 -21.40 -3.03 17.05
C LYS A 52 -19.93 -3.45 17.15
N GLY A 53 -19.36 -3.95 16.05
CA GLY A 53 -17.96 -4.42 15.97
C GLY A 53 -17.73 -5.78 16.62
N TYR A 54 -18.80 -6.54 16.89
CA TYR A 54 -18.69 -7.88 17.47
C TYR A 54 -19.67 -8.83 16.80
N ILE A 55 -19.29 -10.10 16.73
CA ILE A 55 -20.16 -11.22 16.41
C ILE A 55 -20.37 -12.09 17.65
N ALA A 56 -21.59 -12.60 17.83
CA ALA A 56 -21.88 -13.51 18.93
C ALA A 56 -21.47 -14.95 18.55
N GLN A 57 -20.72 -15.62 19.42
CA GLN A 57 -20.35 -17.02 19.30
C GLN A 57 -20.99 -17.82 20.44
N TRP A 58 -21.58 -18.96 20.10
CA TRP A 58 -22.15 -19.87 21.09
C TRP A 58 -21.07 -20.77 21.72
N THR A 59 -20.99 -20.76 23.05
CA THR A 59 -19.97 -21.55 23.80
C THR A 59 -20.50 -22.92 24.27
N GLY A 60 -21.75 -23.26 23.97
CA GLY A 60 -22.47 -24.42 24.49
C GLY A 60 -23.54 -24.05 25.55
N ASP A 61 -23.27 -23.00 26.33
CA ASP A 61 -24.16 -22.58 27.43
C ASP A 61 -24.62 -21.10 27.29
N ASN A 62 -23.77 -20.24 26.70
CA ASN A 62 -24.03 -18.82 26.62
C ASN A 62 -23.37 -18.18 25.39
N TRP A 63 -23.76 -16.93 25.11
CA TRP A 63 -23.17 -16.13 24.04
C TRP A 63 -21.89 -15.43 24.53
N GLN A 64 -20.79 -15.61 23.78
CA GLN A 64 -19.59 -14.81 23.89
C GLN A 64 -19.49 -13.87 22.71
N TYR A 65 -19.05 -12.63 22.93
CA TYR A 65 -18.87 -11.64 21.87
C TYR A 65 -17.39 -11.57 21.45
N ILE A 66 -17.14 -11.86 20.18
CA ILE A 66 -15.82 -11.82 19.54
C ILE A 66 -15.79 -10.58 18.69
N GLU A 67 -14.66 -9.86 18.69
CA GLU A 67 -14.46 -8.71 17.79
C GLU A 67 -14.64 -9.12 16.32
N ASP A 68 -15.30 -8.29 15.54
CA ASP A 68 -15.55 -8.59 14.13
C ASP A 68 -15.12 -7.39 13.26
N HIS A 69 -13.94 -7.55 12.69
CA HIS A 69 -13.31 -6.57 11.79
C HIS A 69 -13.44 -6.95 10.31
N ARG A 70 -14.25 -7.95 9.98
CA ARG A 70 -14.51 -8.35 8.60
C ARG A 70 -15.13 -7.19 7.82
N GLY A 71 -14.58 -6.96 6.62
CA GLY A 71 -15.01 -5.84 5.77
C GLY A 71 -14.42 -4.48 6.16
N GLU A 72 -13.65 -4.39 7.26
CA GLU A 72 -12.86 -3.20 7.55
C GLU A 72 -11.61 -3.17 6.67
N THR A 73 -11.20 -1.96 6.26
CA THR A 73 -9.94 -1.77 5.55
C THR A 73 -8.82 -1.64 6.57
N VAL A 74 -7.89 -2.58 6.53
CA VAL A 74 -6.67 -2.52 7.36
C VAL A 74 -5.42 -2.60 6.48
N TYR A 75 -4.31 -2.15 7.03
CA TYR A 75 -3.05 -2.01 6.31
C TYR A 75 -1.94 -2.77 7.02
N SER A 76 -1.08 -3.44 6.26
CA SER A 76 0.14 -4.04 6.77
C SER A 76 1.06 -2.98 7.32
N LYS A 77 1.49 -3.10 8.56
CA LYS A 77 2.51 -2.22 9.16
C LYS A 77 3.88 -2.36 8.50
N GLU A 78 4.14 -3.48 7.84
CA GLU A 78 5.39 -3.75 7.15
C GLU A 78 5.42 -3.14 5.75
N THR A 79 4.35 -3.34 4.96
CA THR A 79 4.34 -2.93 3.54
C THR A 79 3.48 -1.71 3.25
N GLY A 80 2.53 -1.37 4.13
CA GLY A 80 1.51 -0.34 3.89
C GLY A 80 0.36 -0.78 2.99
N GLU A 81 0.36 -2.03 2.51
CA GLU A 81 -0.67 -2.55 1.63
C GLU A 81 -1.94 -2.92 2.38
N VAL A 82 -3.07 -2.87 1.67
CA VAL A 82 -4.36 -3.29 2.20
C VAL A 82 -4.38 -4.80 2.43
N ILE A 83 -4.86 -5.20 3.61
CA ILE A 83 -5.08 -6.60 3.99
C ILE A 83 -6.58 -6.81 4.24
N ALA A 84 -7.12 -7.89 3.68
CA ALA A 84 -8.48 -8.33 4.00
C ALA A 84 -8.50 -9.10 5.33
N ILE A 85 -9.52 -8.82 6.15
CA ILE A 85 -9.81 -9.58 7.36
C ILE A 85 -10.99 -10.48 7.06
N ASP A 86 -10.78 -11.78 7.02
CA ASP A 86 -11.79 -12.77 6.64
C ASP A 86 -12.40 -13.48 7.86
N GLU A 87 -11.74 -13.42 9.01
CA GLU A 87 -12.14 -14.12 10.23
C GLU A 87 -12.43 -13.15 11.38
N PRO A 88 -13.47 -13.40 12.18
CA PRO A 88 -13.66 -12.69 13.44
C PRO A 88 -12.50 -12.90 14.40
N GLY A 89 -12.17 -11.90 15.17
CA GLY A 89 -11.12 -11.93 16.18
C GLY A 89 -10.46 -10.57 16.36
N VAL A 90 -9.56 -10.49 17.32
CA VAL A 90 -8.74 -9.31 17.56
C VAL A 90 -7.84 -9.06 16.34
N LEU A 91 -7.69 -7.80 15.93
CA LEU A 91 -6.79 -7.45 14.84
C LEU A 91 -5.35 -7.91 15.14
N PRO A 92 -4.69 -8.55 14.18
CA PRO A 92 -3.28 -8.90 14.33
C PRO A 92 -2.42 -7.67 14.66
N ALA A 93 -1.41 -7.84 15.50
CA ALA A 93 -0.49 -6.75 15.86
C ALA A 93 0.29 -6.20 14.63
N THR A 94 0.34 -6.96 13.54
CA THR A 94 1.01 -6.62 12.28
C THR A 94 0.22 -5.69 11.36
N VAL A 95 -1.03 -5.36 11.71
CA VAL A 95 -1.88 -4.49 10.92
C VAL A 95 -2.29 -3.23 11.69
N THR A 96 -2.76 -2.24 10.95
CA THR A 96 -3.31 -0.99 11.49
C THR A 96 -4.50 -0.54 10.62
N THR A 97 -5.41 0.22 11.21
CA THR A 97 -6.50 0.89 10.47
C THR A 97 -6.05 2.20 9.82
N MET A 98 -4.85 2.69 10.12
CA MET A 98 -4.30 3.91 9.57
C MET A 98 -3.68 3.65 8.19
N PRO A 99 -4.16 4.32 7.12
CA PRO A 99 -3.59 4.16 5.78
C PRO A 99 -2.14 4.65 5.74
N CYS A 100 -1.29 3.92 4.99
CA CYS A 100 0.05 4.41 4.69
C CYS A 100 -0.04 5.60 3.73
N PRO A 101 0.58 6.75 4.05
CA PRO A 101 0.48 7.94 3.20
C PRO A 101 1.10 7.74 1.82
N ASP A 102 2.27 7.12 1.75
CA ASP A 102 3.01 6.83 0.53
C ASP A 102 4.16 5.82 0.78
N ILE A 103 4.89 5.47 -0.27
CA ILE A 103 6.04 4.54 -0.23
C ILE A 103 7.25 5.09 0.56
N TYR A 104 7.26 6.37 0.91
CA TYR A 104 8.34 7.04 1.65
C TYR A 104 8.13 6.98 3.16
N HIS A 105 7.01 6.39 3.62
CA HIS A 105 6.71 6.19 5.04
C HIS A 105 6.96 4.74 5.46
N GLN A 106 7.23 4.57 6.74
CA GLN A 106 7.35 3.29 7.43
C GLN A 106 6.60 3.35 8.75
N TRP A 107 6.11 2.20 9.20
CA TRP A 107 5.46 2.13 10.51
C TRP A 107 6.45 2.26 11.65
N SER A 108 6.12 3.05 12.64
CA SER A 108 6.89 3.19 13.88
C SER A 108 6.06 2.72 15.07
N GLU A 109 6.44 1.61 15.68
CA GLU A 109 5.77 1.10 16.90
C GLU A 109 5.87 2.11 18.05
N LYS A 110 6.99 2.85 18.14
CA LYS A 110 7.18 3.88 19.17
C LYS A 110 6.21 5.06 19.02
N ALA A 111 5.94 5.47 17.79
CA ALA A 111 5.01 6.55 17.48
C ALA A 111 3.56 6.06 17.34
N ASN A 112 3.36 4.74 17.22
CA ASN A 112 2.11 4.10 16.80
C ASN A 112 1.49 4.80 15.58
N ASN A 113 2.33 5.11 14.60
CA ASN A 113 1.96 5.85 13.40
C ASN A 113 2.98 5.64 12.28
N TRP A 114 2.60 6.02 11.06
CA TRP A 114 3.49 6.13 9.92
C TRP A 114 4.44 7.32 10.10
N VAL A 115 5.72 7.08 9.93
CA VAL A 115 6.77 8.11 9.99
C VAL A 115 7.56 8.09 8.69
N GLU A 116 8.06 9.24 8.30
CA GLU A 116 8.88 9.35 7.11
C GLU A 116 10.19 8.55 7.27
N LYS A 117 10.58 7.81 6.23
CA LYS A 117 11.85 7.08 6.19
C LYS A 117 13.03 8.05 6.26
N ALA A 118 14.12 7.66 6.89
CA ALA A 118 15.31 8.51 7.00
C ALA A 118 15.91 8.91 5.64
N ASP A 119 15.72 8.07 4.62
CA ASP A 119 16.18 8.28 3.25
C ASP A 119 15.07 8.76 2.29
N ALA A 120 13.92 9.17 2.82
CA ALA A 120 12.76 9.57 2.02
C ALA A 120 13.07 10.66 0.98
N ALA A 121 13.87 11.66 1.37
CA ALA A 121 14.28 12.73 0.45
C ALA A 121 15.10 12.19 -0.73
N GLN A 122 16.02 11.26 -0.45
CA GLN A 122 16.83 10.61 -1.48
C GLN A 122 15.97 9.72 -2.39
N LEU A 123 15.05 8.95 -1.82
CA LEU A 123 14.12 8.11 -2.58
C LEU A 123 13.19 8.95 -3.48
N ARG A 124 12.69 10.09 -2.98
CA ARG A 124 11.88 11.02 -3.79
C ARG A 124 12.68 11.59 -4.96
N LEU A 125 13.93 12.01 -4.69
CA LEU A 125 14.81 12.50 -5.74
C LEU A 125 15.08 11.42 -6.79
N GLN A 126 15.41 10.20 -6.37
CA GLN A 126 15.64 9.07 -7.26
C GLN A 126 14.39 8.75 -8.09
N ASN A 127 13.22 8.74 -7.48
CA ASN A 127 11.95 8.53 -8.19
C ASN A 127 11.68 9.65 -9.19
N LYS A 128 11.86 10.92 -8.81
CA LYS A 128 11.71 12.07 -9.69
C LYS A 128 12.65 11.98 -10.90
N ARG A 129 13.90 11.57 -10.70
CA ARG A 129 14.88 11.34 -11.78
C ARG A 129 14.48 10.21 -12.71
N SER A 130 14.02 9.07 -12.16
CA SER A 130 13.64 7.89 -12.96
C SER A 130 12.36 8.12 -13.78
N THR A 131 11.46 8.95 -13.28
CA THR A 131 10.19 9.29 -13.96
C THR A 131 10.30 10.49 -14.89
N ALA A 132 11.41 11.22 -14.87
CA ALA A 132 11.63 12.38 -15.73
C ALA A 132 11.68 12.06 -17.24
N GLY A 133 11.73 10.77 -17.61
CA GLY A 133 11.83 10.36 -19.02
C GLY A 133 13.20 10.64 -19.63
N THR A 134 13.26 10.73 -20.95
CA THR A 134 14.50 10.96 -21.70
C THR A 134 14.39 12.18 -22.61
N LEU A 135 15.51 12.84 -22.85
CA LEU A 135 15.66 13.88 -23.86
C LEU A 135 16.54 13.38 -25.00
N SER A 136 16.22 13.78 -26.22
CA SER A 136 17.12 13.57 -27.34
C SER A 136 18.44 14.32 -27.13
N ARG A 137 19.47 13.90 -27.84
CA ARG A 137 20.76 14.57 -27.82
C ARG A 137 20.65 16.05 -28.19
N MET A 138 19.85 16.36 -29.22
CA MET A 138 19.64 17.73 -29.66
C MET A 138 19.02 18.58 -28.55
N GLN A 139 17.93 18.12 -27.98
CA GLN A 139 17.22 18.81 -26.87
C GLN A 139 18.18 19.10 -25.70
N MET A 140 18.89 18.08 -25.23
CA MET A 140 19.76 18.22 -24.05
C MET A 140 20.92 19.20 -24.30
N LEU A 141 21.63 19.04 -25.41
CA LEU A 141 22.79 19.91 -25.71
C LEU A 141 22.37 21.35 -26.02
N SER A 142 21.24 21.52 -26.74
CA SER A 142 20.70 22.87 -26.99
C SER A 142 20.27 23.55 -25.70
N GLN A 143 19.63 22.82 -24.77
CA GLN A 143 19.21 23.40 -23.50
C GLN A 143 20.40 23.81 -22.62
N LEU A 144 21.48 23.03 -22.58
CA LEU A 144 22.71 23.41 -21.87
C LEU A 144 23.36 24.65 -22.47
N GLU A 145 23.34 24.80 -23.81
CA GLU A 145 23.84 26.00 -24.44
C GLU A 145 22.96 27.21 -24.15
N ILE A 146 21.62 27.05 -24.18
CA ILE A 146 20.66 28.12 -23.89
C ILE A 146 20.78 28.59 -22.43
N SER A 147 20.73 27.65 -21.48
CA SER A 147 20.63 27.98 -20.07
C SER A 147 21.98 28.36 -19.44
N LEU A 148 23.07 27.75 -19.90
CA LEU A 148 24.40 27.89 -19.28
C LEU A 148 25.46 28.50 -20.20
N GLY A 149 25.15 28.72 -21.50
CA GLY A 149 26.14 29.09 -22.50
C GLY A 149 27.20 28.01 -22.78
N THR A 150 26.93 26.77 -22.32
CA THR A 150 27.92 25.68 -22.32
C THR A 150 27.77 24.81 -23.55
N LYS A 151 28.71 24.89 -24.46
CA LYS A 151 28.77 24.06 -25.66
C LYS A 151 29.32 22.67 -25.38
N LYS A 152 29.09 21.73 -26.28
CA LYS A 152 29.51 20.33 -26.16
C LYS A 152 31.01 20.20 -25.82
N ASP A 153 31.89 20.96 -26.47
CA ASP A 153 33.35 20.87 -26.26
C ASP A 153 33.75 21.32 -24.83
N ALA A 154 33.06 22.34 -24.30
CA ALA A 154 33.24 22.81 -22.94
C ALA A 154 32.77 21.77 -21.88
N LEU A 155 31.74 20.97 -22.20
CA LEU A 155 31.33 19.83 -21.33
C LEU A 155 32.44 18.76 -21.26
N ILE A 156 33.08 18.46 -22.40
CA ILE A 156 34.18 17.50 -22.44
C ILE A 156 35.38 18.04 -21.67
N GLU A 157 35.75 19.30 -21.85
CA GLU A 157 36.82 19.95 -21.11
C GLU A 157 36.54 19.95 -19.60
N ALA A 158 35.33 20.20 -19.17
CA ALA A 158 34.92 20.12 -17.75
C ALA A 158 35.08 18.70 -17.20
N ALA A 159 34.70 17.70 -17.99
CA ALA A 159 34.91 16.30 -17.61
C ALA A 159 36.41 15.94 -17.49
N GLU A 160 37.23 16.36 -18.45
CA GLU A 160 38.69 16.11 -18.47
C GLU A 160 39.43 16.79 -17.31
N LYS A 161 38.93 17.94 -16.86
CA LYS A 161 39.51 18.63 -15.68
C LYS A 161 39.11 17.96 -14.35
N ALA A 162 37.96 17.37 -14.29
CA ALA A 162 37.38 16.88 -13.02
C ALA A 162 37.47 15.35 -12.83
N MET A 163 37.62 14.60 -13.91
CA MET A 163 37.54 13.13 -13.90
C MET A 163 38.77 12.50 -14.55
N THR A 164 39.04 11.25 -14.19
CA THR A 164 40.18 10.46 -14.76
C THR A 164 39.74 9.01 -14.99
N GLY A 165 40.57 8.28 -15.77
CA GLY A 165 40.41 6.85 -15.96
C GLY A 165 39.08 6.46 -16.66
N ILE A 166 38.47 5.39 -16.18
CA ILE A 166 37.27 4.79 -16.80
C ILE A 166 36.08 5.74 -16.74
N GLU A 167 35.90 6.52 -15.68
CA GLU A 167 34.77 7.41 -15.53
C GLU A 167 34.81 8.55 -16.54
N LEU A 168 35.97 9.11 -16.78
CA LEU A 168 36.18 10.10 -17.85
C LEU A 168 35.81 9.53 -19.22
N ILE A 169 36.26 8.29 -19.52
CA ILE A 169 35.93 7.64 -20.79
C ILE A 169 34.40 7.44 -20.93
N LYS A 170 33.74 6.99 -19.87
CA LYS A 170 32.30 6.77 -19.86
C LYS A 170 31.50 8.06 -20.07
N ILE A 171 31.81 9.12 -19.33
CA ILE A 171 31.08 10.38 -19.45
C ILE A 171 31.31 11.02 -20.81
N ARG A 172 32.55 11.00 -21.32
CA ARG A 172 32.87 11.51 -22.64
C ARG A 172 32.08 10.77 -23.73
N ASN A 173 32.07 9.42 -23.70
CA ASN A 173 31.28 8.63 -24.64
C ASN A 173 29.79 8.88 -24.49
N TYR A 174 29.27 9.08 -23.26
CA TYR A 174 27.88 9.43 -23.03
C TYR A 174 27.54 10.78 -23.69
N ILE A 175 28.36 11.80 -23.51
CA ILE A 175 28.18 13.13 -24.14
C ILE A 175 28.27 13.03 -25.68
N LEU A 176 29.21 12.22 -26.20
CA LEU A 176 29.47 12.16 -27.64
C LEU A 176 28.52 11.25 -28.41
N GLU A 177 28.12 10.11 -27.86
CA GLU A 177 27.51 9.03 -28.60
C GLU A 177 26.06 8.72 -28.20
N THR A 178 25.62 9.13 -26.99
CA THR A 178 24.24 8.82 -26.60
C THR A 178 23.22 9.50 -27.49
N GLN A 179 22.15 8.78 -27.85
CA GLN A 179 21.04 9.32 -28.59
C GLN A 179 19.96 9.89 -27.66
N ALA A 180 19.93 9.39 -26.41
CA ALA A 180 18.95 9.83 -25.42
C ALA A 180 19.64 10.01 -24.05
N PHE A 181 19.46 11.18 -23.46
CA PHE A 181 19.89 11.50 -22.12
C PHE A 181 18.80 11.12 -21.11
N SER A 182 19.20 10.65 -19.93
CA SER A 182 18.30 10.31 -18.84
C SER A 182 18.85 10.80 -17.50
N LEU A 183 18.00 11.40 -16.68
CA LEU A 183 18.37 11.78 -15.30
C LEU A 183 18.52 10.56 -14.37
N ALA A 184 17.98 9.40 -14.76
CA ALA A 184 18.20 8.14 -14.05
C ALA A 184 19.66 7.62 -14.17
N ASN A 185 20.41 8.09 -15.18
CA ASN A 185 21.83 7.76 -15.32
C ASN A 185 22.64 8.48 -14.24
N GLU A 186 23.21 7.72 -13.30
CA GLU A 186 23.98 8.26 -12.17
C GLU A 186 25.20 9.07 -12.60
N LEU A 187 25.91 8.60 -13.62
CA LEU A 187 27.10 9.28 -14.10
C LEU A 187 26.76 10.66 -14.69
N TRP A 188 25.67 10.73 -15.45
CA TRP A 188 25.17 11.97 -16.01
C TRP A 188 24.63 12.94 -14.96
N TRP A 189 23.84 12.40 -14.00
CA TRP A 189 23.35 13.18 -12.88
C TRP A 189 24.48 13.81 -12.06
N ASN A 190 25.47 13.00 -11.69
CA ASN A 190 26.65 13.47 -10.93
C ASN A 190 27.50 14.45 -11.75
N PHE A 191 27.55 14.31 -13.07
CA PHE A 191 28.20 15.29 -13.93
C PHE A 191 27.49 16.64 -13.90
N LEU A 192 26.17 16.67 -14.04
CA LEU A 192 25.38 17.91 -13.99
C LEU A 192 25.48 18.57 -12.60
N THR A 193 25.25 17.83 -11.54
CA THR A 193 25.11 18.38 -10.18
C THR A 193 26.45 18.53 -9.46
N GLY A 194 27.38 17.61 -9.64
CA GLY A 194 28.67 17.60 -8.96
C GLY A 194 29.76 18.38 -9.70
N ILE A 195 29.86 18.20 -11.03
CA ILE A 195 30.94 18.83 -11.82
C ILE A 195 30.50 20.18 -12.37
N LEU A 196 29.35 20.26 -13.02
CA LEU A 196 28.82 21.53 -13.49
C LEU A 196 28.13 22.36 -12.37
N GLN A 197 28.00 21.78 -11.17
CA GLN A 197 27.44 22.41 -9.98
C GLN A 197 26.02 22.99 -10.18
N ILE A 198 25.23 22.40 -11.08
CA ILE A 198 23.86 22.79 -11.27
C ILE A 198 23.02 22.28 -10.11
N GLN A 199 22.24 23.14 -9.49
CA GLN A 199 21.34 22.72 -8.40
C GLN A 199 20.30 21.71 -8.89
N PRO A 200 19.94 20.67 -8.13
CA PRO A 200 19.01 19.62 -8.53
C PRO A 200 17.68 20.16 -9.10
N ASP A 201 17.07 21.15 -8.46
CA ASP A 201 15.81 21.72 -8.93
C ASP A 201 15.96 22.41 -10.29
N HIS A 202 17.07 23.12 -10.49
CA HIS A 202 17.37 23.76 -11.78
C HIS A 202 17.65 22.74 -12.88
N VAL A 203 18.23 21.56 -12.56
CA VAL A 203 18.35 20.48 -13.55
C VAL A 203 16.97 20.03 -14.03
N PHE A 204 15.98 19.89 -13.12
CA PHE A 204 14.62 19.51 -13.52
C PHE A 204 13.92 20.61 -14.33
N GLU A 205 14.09 21.87 -13.98
CA GLU A 205 13.56 23.00 -14.76
C GLU A 205 14.09 22.98 -16.19
N MET A 206 15.41 22.91 -16.36
CA MET A 206 16.06 22.78 -17.65
C MET A 206 15.59 21.55 -18.43
N TRP A 207 15.32 20.43 -17.72
CA TRP A 207 14.83 19.19 -18.33
C TRP A 207 13.43 19.37 -18.95
N GLU A 208 12.54 20.03 -18.22
CA GLU A 208 11.19 20.32 -18.73
C GLU A 208 11.22 21.34 -19.88
N GLU A 209 12.05 22.39 -19.78
CA GLU A 209 12.23 23.35 -20.87
C GLU A 209 12.77 22.69 -22.14
N ALA A 210 13.73 21.79 -22.01
CA ALA A 210 14.32 21.08 -23.13
C ALA A 210 13.30 20.23 -23.93
N ARG A 211 12.22 19.82 -23.32
CA ARG A 211 11.14 19.07 -24.01
C ARG A 211 10.40 19.89 -25.04
N THR A 212 10.50 21.21 -24.94
CA THR A 212 9.83 22.15 -25.88
C THR A 212 10.68 22.51 -27.08
N ILE A 213 11.97 22.12 -27.08
CA ILE A 213 12.92 22.26 -28.18
C ILE A 213 12.77 21.06 -29.13
#